data_0c48df93601316241a39a0dff3867966
#
_entry.id   0c48df93601316241a39a0dff3867966
#
_cell.length_a   1.000
_cell.length_b   1.000
_cell.length_c   1.000
_cell.angle_alpha   90.00
_cell.angle_beta   90.00
_cell.angle_gamma   90.00
#
_symmetry.space_group_name_H-M   'P 1'
#
loop_
_entity.id
_entity.type
_entity.pdbx_description
1 polymer ?
#
loop_
_entity_poly.entity_id
_entity_poly.type
_entity_poly.pdbx_seq_one_letter_code
_entity_poly.pdbx_strand_id
1 'polypeptide(L)'
;MTTIEIAGRLVGTGQPTFVIAEVSANHGGDLPRVLEMVRVAAAAGADAVKLQTFTADSMTLDVDLPRFVVGAGNPWSGRRLHDLYREAAMPWDWYPEIAAVAASEGITLFSSPFDPASVDFLVEQG
;
A
#
# COMPACT_ATOMS: atom_id res chain seq x y z
N MET A 1 3.35 29.71 9.05
CA MET A 1 2.69 28.44 8.66
C MET A 1 3.73 27.61 7.95
N THR A 2 3.86 26.33 8.33
CA THR A 2 4.94 25.48 7.84
C THR A 2 4.52 24.85 6.52
N THR A 3 5.29 25.07 5.47
CA THR A 3 5.17 24.38 4.19
C THR A 3 6.25 23.31 4.15
N ILE A 4 5.92 22.10 3.69
CA ILE A 4 6.86 21.02 3.44
C ILE A 4 6.95 20.76 1.94
N GLU A 5 7.96 20.02 1.51
CA GLU A 5 8.10 19.57 0.14
C GLU A 5 7.99 18.04 0.07
N ILE A 6 7.16 17.54 -0.85
CA ILE A 6 7.02 16.11 -1.15
C ILE A 6 7.25 15.93 -2.64
N ALA A 7 8.28 15.18 -3.02
CA ALA A 7 8.62 14.90 -4.42
C ALA A 7 8.69 16.17 -5.31
N GLY A 8 9.32 17.25 -4.81
CA GLY A 8 9.45 18.53 -5.52
C GLY A 8 8.22 19.42 -5.49
N ARG A 9 7.15 19.03 -4.82
CA ARG A 9 5.90 19.79 -4.72
C ARG A 9 5.69 20.34 -3.30
N LEU A 10 5.35 21.63 -3.21
CA LEU A 10 5.05 22.29 -1.93
C LEU A 10 3.67 21.85 -1.42
N VAL A 11 3.60 21.46 -0.14
CA VAL A 11 2.39 21.04 0.56
C VAL A 11 2.25 21.87 1.83
N GLY A 12 1.09 22.50 2.02
CA GLY A 12 0.81 23.34 3.19
C GLY A 12 -0.29 24.35 2.93
N THR A 13 -0.47 25.26 3.86
CA THR A 13 -1.53 26.29 3.77
C THR A 13 -1.34 27.15 2.52
N GLY A 14 -2.38 27.29 1.72
CA GLY A 14 -2.38 28.09 0.50
C GLY A 14 -1.80 27.37 -0.73
N GLN A 15 -1.35 26.12 -0.57
CA GLN A 15 -0.92 25.28 -1.67
C GLN A 15 -2.08 24.38 -2.15
N PRO A 16 -2.08 23.92 -3.41
CA PRO A 16 -3.02 22.92 -3.88
C PRO A 16 -2.92 21.63 -3.05
N THR A 17 -4.05 20.94 -2.84
CA THR A 17 -4.08 19.67 -2.11
C THR A 17 -3.19 18.64 -2.78
N PHE A 18 -2.38 17.94 -1.99
CA PHE A 18 -1.62 16.78 -2.44
C PHE A 18 -2.50 15.54 -2.33
N VAL A 19 -2.83 14.93 -3.46
CA VAL A 19 -3.78 13.82 -3.54
C VAL A 19 -3.02 12.50 -3.65
N ILE A 20 -3.28 11.60 -2.71
CA ILE A 20 -2.68 10.26 -2.63
C ILE A 20 -3.75 9.22 -2.94
N ALA A 21 -3.53 8.40 -3.97
CA ALA A 21 -4.36 7.25 -4.27
C ALA A 21 -3.89 6.03 -3.48
N GLU A 22 -4.80 5.40 -2.74
CA GLU A 22 -4.52 4.22 -1.92
C GLU A 22 -4.84 2.94 -2.69
N VAL A 23 -3.85 2.09 -2.95
CA VAL A 23 -4.07 0.75 -3.50
C VAL A 23 -4.55 -0.21 -2.42
N SER A 24 -3.97 -0.12 -1.20
CA SER A 24 -4.31 -1.01 -0.09
C SER A 24 -4.23 -2.49 -0.51
N ALA A 25 -5.19 -3.32 -0.10
CA ALA A 25 -5.34 -4.72 -0.49
C ALA A 25 -6.27 -4.93 -1.71
N ASN A 26 -6.64 -3.86 -2.42
CA ASN A 26 -7.60 -3.94 -3.53
C ASN A 26 -7.03 -4.61 -4.78
N HIS A 27 -5.75 -4.94 -4.77
CA HIS A 27 -5.09 -5.70 -5.84
C HIS A 27 -5.64 -7.13 -5.99
N GLY A 28 -6.16 -7.73 -4.89
CA GLY A 28 -6.72 -9.08 -4.93
C GLY A 28 -5.73 -10.17 -5.37
N GLY A 29 -4.43 -10.01 -5.09
CA GLY A 29 -3.38 -10.95 -5.50
C GLY A 29 -3.04 -10.91 -7.00
N ASP A 30 -3.35 -9.80 -7.69
CA ASP A 30 -3.19 -9.67 -9.14
C ASP A 30 -2.29 -8.48 -9.49
N LEU A 31 -1.03 -8.74 -9.90
CA LEU A 31 -0.07 -7.71 -10.28
C LEU A 31 -0.55 -6.85 -11.47
N PRO A 32 -1.07 -7.40 -12.59
CA PRO A 32 -1.64 -6.59 -13.66
C PRO A 32 -2.66 -5.56 -13.18
N ARG A 33 -3.47 -5.91 -12.18
CA ARG A 33 -4.43 -5.00 -11.57
C ARG A 33 -3.75 -3.85 -10.83
N VAL A 34 -2.67 -4.11 -10.08
CA VAL A 34 -1.90 -3.05 -9.41
C VAL A 34 -1.33 -2.07 -10.45
N LEU A 35 -0.72 -2.59 -11.51
CA LEU A 35 -0.14 -1.76 -12.56
C LEU A 35 -1.20 -0.87 -13.23
N GLU A 36 -2.40 -1.41 -13.46
CA GLU A 36 -3.52 -0.64 -14.00
C GLU A 36 -4.02 0.41 -13.00
N MET A 37 -4.09 0.08 -11.70
CA MET A 37 -4.47 1.05 -10.66
C MET A 37 -3.50 2.23 -10.62
N VAL A 38 -2.20 2.01 -10.78
CA VAL A 38 -1.19 3.09 -10.86
C VAL A 38 -1.45 3.98 -12.07
N ARG A 39 -1.68 3.41 -13.26
CA ARG A 39 -1.98 4.17 -14.49
C ARG A 39 -3.26 5.00 -14.35
N VAL A 40 -4.32 4.39 -13.82
CA VAL A 40 -5.61 5.07 -13.60
C VAL A 40 -5.45 6.20 -12.59
N ALA A 41 -4.70 6.02 -11.50
CA ALA A 41 -4.43 7.06 -10.52
C ALA A 41 -3.68 8.25 -11.16
N ALA A 42 -2.64 7.98 -11.95
CA ALA A 42 -1.91 8.99 -12.67
C ALA A 42 -2.80 9.75 -13.67
N ALA A 43 -3.57 9.03 -14.48
CA ALA A 43 -4.50 9.62 -15.45
C ALA A 43 -5.61 10.45 -14.79
N ALA A 44 -6.03 10.08 -13.56
CA ALA A 44 -6.99 10.84 -12.77
C ALA A 44 -6.39 12.09 -12.10
N GLY A 45 -5.08 12.29 -12.18
CA GLY A 45 -4.39 13.47 -11.64
C GLY A 45 -4.02 13.34 -10.17
N ALA A 46 -3.90 12.13 -9.62
CA ALA A 46 -3.32 11.92 -8.31
C ALA A 46 -1.83 12.29 -8.32
N ASP A 47 -1.33 12.81 -7.20
CA ASP A 47 0.07 13.21 -7.04
C ASP A 47 0.96 12.03 -6.65
N ALA A 48 0.39 11.06 -5.94
CA ALA A 48 1.09 9.88 -5.50
C ALA A 48 0.16 8.65 -5.41
N VAL A 49 0.78 7.46 -5.47
CA VAL A 49 0.16 6.18 -5.15
C VAL A 49 0.80 5.62 -3.89
N LYS A 50 0.00 5.14 -2.95
CA LYS A 50 0.47 4.49 -1.73
C LYS A 50 0.13 3.00 -1.72
N LEU A 51 1.16 2.19 -1.47
CA LEU A 51 1.07 0.76 -1.23
C LEU A 51 1.12 0.45 0.28
N GLN A 52 1.00 -0.83 0.61
CA GLN A 52 1.23 -1.36 1.96
C GLN A 52 2.25 -2.50 1.88
N THR A 53 3.27 -2.46 2.73
CA THR A 53 4.33 -3.47 2.77
C THR A 53 4.31 -4.16 4.13
N PHE A 54 3.82 -5.40 4.16
CA PHE A 54 3.74 -6.25 5.35
C PHE A 54 3.72 -7.72 4.96
N THR A 55 3.90 -8.59 5.95
CA THR A 55 3.62 -10.02 5.87
C THR A 55 2.52 -10.39 6.85
N ALA A 56 1.83 -11.52 6.66
CA ALA A 56 0.83 -11.95 7.64
C ALA A 56 1.43 -12.13 9.04
N ASP A 57 2.66 -12.65 9.10
CA ASP A 57 3.37 -12.89 10.36
C ASP A 57 3.75 -11.60 11.10
N SER A 58 3.97 -10.50 10.38
CA SER A 58 4.22 -9.19 11.00
C SER A 58 2.95 -8.51 11.52
N MET A 59 1.78 -8.93 11.03
CA MET A 59 0.49 -8.33 11.39
C MET A 59 -0.20 -9.03 12.54
N THR A 60 -0.07 -10.35 12.65
CA THR A 60 -0.79 -11.16 13.65
C THR A 60 -0.17 -12.53 13.83
N LEU A 61 -0.52 -13.20 14.91
CA LEU A 61 -0.10 -14.57 15.17
C LEU A 61 -0.89 -15.59 14.31
N ASP A 62 -0.22 -16.62 13.82
CA ASP A 62 -0.87 -17.75 13.14
C ASP A 62 -1.38 -18.76 14.18
N VAL A 63 -2.49 -18.41 14.83
CA VAL A 63 -3.11 -19.22 15.89
C VAL A 63 -4.62 -19.35 15.67
N ASP A 64 -5.16 -20.48 16.09
CA ASP A 64 -6.60 -20.76 16.04
C ASP A 64 -7.25 -20.48 17.41
N LEU A 65 -7.37 -19.20 17.75
CA LEU A 65 -8.01 -18.74 18.97
C LEU A 65 -9.12 -17.75 18.63
N PRO A 66 -10.24 -17.73 19.38
CA PRO A 66 -11.41 -16.87 19.07
C PRO A 66 -11.08 -15.40 18.87
N ARG A 67 -10.11 -14.84 19.59
CA ARG A 67 -9.69 -13.43 19.47
C ARG A 67 -8.92 -13.11 18.17
N PHE A 68 -8.48 -14.12 17.44
CA PHE A 68 -7.82 -14.03 16.14
C PHE A 68 -8.71 -14.44 14.98
N VAL A 69 -10.03 -14.52 15.25
CA VAL A 69 -11.07 -14.78 14.26
C VAL A 69 -11.93 -13.53 14.13
N VAL A 70 -12.24 -13.16 12.90
CA VAL A 70 -13.08 -11.98 12.62
C VAL A 70 -14.48 -12.19 13.15
N GLY A 71 -14.96 -11.25 13.97
CA GLY A 71 -16.29 -11.28 14.57
C GLY A 71 -17.42 -11.14 13.55
N ALA A 72 -18.65 -11.39 14.00
CA ALA A 72 -19.85 -11.30 13.18
C ALA A 72 -20.10 -9.86 12.67
N GLY A 73 -20.84 -9.72 11.57
CA GLY A 73 -21.33 -8.44 11.06
C GLY A 73 -20.49 -7.79 9.97
N ASN A 74 -19.53 -8.51 9.40
CA ASN A 74 -18.74 -8.05 8.25
C ASN A 74 -18.51 -9.19 7.24
N PRO A 75 -18.07 -8.87 5.98
CA PRO A 75 -17.89 -9.88 4.92
C PRO A 75 -16.87 -10.98 5.24
N TRP A 76 -15.94 -10.73 6.17
CA TRP A 76 -14.87 -11.68 6.54
C TRP A 76 -15.18 -12.47 7.81
N SER A 77 -16.41 -12.37 8.33
CA SER A 77 -16.85 -13.06 9.56
C SER A 77 -16.48 -14.53 9.56
N GLY A 78 -15.89 -15.00 10.66
CA GLY A 78 -15.47 -16.38 10.85
C GLY A 78 -14.12 -16.74 10.22
N ARG A 79 -13.47 -15.84 9.51
CA ARG A 79 -12.13 -16.06 8.95
C ARG A 79 -11.05 -15.74 9.99
N ARG A 80 -9.94 -16.49 9.96
CA ARG A 80 -8.77 -16.19 10.78
C ARG A 80 -8.08 -14.92 10.26
N LEU A 81 -7.62 -14.07 11.17
CA LEU A 81 -6.91 -12.83 10.81
C LEU A 81 -5.64 -13.10 10.00
N HIS A 82 -4.85 -14.12 10.37
CA HIS A 82 -3.63 -14.47 9.66
C HIS A 82 -3.89 -14.85 8.19
N ASP A 83 -4.95 -15.62 7.92
CA ASP A 83 -5.33 -16.00 6.56
C ASP A 83 -5.77 -14.78 5.73
N LEU A 84 -6.49 -13.84 6.34
CA LEU A 84 -6.87 -12.59 5.68
C LEU A 84 -5.67 -11.71 5.36
N TYR A 85 -4.73 -11.54 6.30
CA TYR A 85 -3.52 -10.77 6.04
C TYR A 85 -2.63 -11.42 4.98
N ARG A 86 -2.57 -12.75 4.93
CA ARG A 86 -1.83 -13.48 3.89
C ARG A 86 -2.40 -13.24 2.49
N GLU A 87 -3.73 -13.18 2.35
CA GLU A 87 -4.39 -12.84 1.08
C GLU A 87 -4.25 -11.35 0.73
N ALA A 88 -4.27 -10.48 1.74
CA ALA A 88 -4.19 -9.04 1.57
C ALA A 88 -2.77 -8.53 1.34
N ALA A 89 -1.75 -9.28 1.75
CA ALA A 89 -0.35 -8.89 1.58
C ALA A 89 0.02 -8.82 0.10
N MET A 90 0.64 -7.72 -0.29
CA MET A 90 1.23 -7.58 -1.61
C MET A 90 2.58 -8.32 -1.63
N PRO A 91 2.85 -9.21 -2.60
CA PRO A 91 4.17 -9.80 -2.77
C PRO A 91 5.24 -8.72 -2.98
N TRP A 92 6.33 -8.78 -2.22
CA TRP A 92 7.35 -7.73 -2.24
C TRP A 92 8.14 -7.69 -3.55
N ASP A 93 8.25 -8.81 -4.23
CA ASP A 93 8.89 -8.94 -5.55
C ASP A 93 8.15 -8.20 -6.67
N TRP A 94 6.91 -7.74 -6.43
CA TRP A 94 6.17 -6.89 -7.36
C TRP A 94 6.64 -5.43 -7.35
N TYR A 95 7.27 -5.00 -6.25
CA TYR A 95 7.61 -3.60 -6.04
C TYR A 95 8.44 -2.97 -7.17
N PRO A 96 9.51 -3.63 -7.69
CA PRO A 96 10.30 -3.05 -8.79
C PRO A 96 9.50 -2.79 -10.07
N GLU A 97 8.56 -3.69 -10.41
CA GLU A 97 7.72 -3.52 -11.60
C GLU A 97 6.68 -2.40 -11.40
N ILE A 98 6.08 -2.32 -10.21
CA ILE A 98 5.16 -1.24 -9.84
C ILE A 98 5.89 0.11 -9.86
N ALA A 99 7.11 0.18 -9.33
CA ALA A 99 7.94 1.38 -9.33
C ALA A 99 8.29 1.82 -10.77
N ALA A 100 8.62 0.87 -11.64
CA ALA A 100 8.90 1.17 -13.05
C ALA A 100 7.67 1.78 -13.76
N VAL A 101 6.47 1.24 -13.52
CA VAL A 101 5.23 1.79 -14.08
C VAL A 101 4.94 3.17 -13.49
N ALA A 102 5.06 3.36 -12.18
CA ALA A 102 4.86 4.67 -11.56
C ALA A 102 5.81 5.73 -12.13
N ALA A 103 7.09 5.38 -12.33
CA ALA A 103 8.07 6.26 -12.95
C ALA A 103 7.69 6.61 -14.41
N SER A 104 7.22 5.64 -15.19
CA SER A 104 6.79 5.86 -16.59
C SER A 104 5.56 6.76 -16.70
N GLU A 105 4.66 6.69 -15.71
CA GLU A 105 3.46 7.54 -15.62
C GLU A 105 3.74 8.90 -14.96
N GLY A 106 4.96 9.12 -14.42
CA GLY A 106 5.34 10.36 -13.75
C GLY A 106 4.62 10.60 -12.43
N ILE A 107 4.17 9.54 -11.74
CA ILE A 107 3.48 9.61 -10.44
C ILE A 107 4.42 9.12 -9.33
N THR A 108 4.38 9.81 -8.18
CA THR A 108 5.15 9.40 -7.00
C THR A 108 4.62 8.08 -6.44
N LEU A 109 5.52 7.13 -6.17
CA LEU A 109 5.19 5.89 -5.48
C LEU A 109 5.82 5.87 -4.10
N PHE A 110 5.07 5.43 -3.11
CA PHE A 110 5.59 5.11 -1.78
C PHE A 110 4.75 4.01 -1.12
N SER A 111 5.22 3.51 0.01
CA SER A 111 4.52 2.46 0.74
C SER A 111 4.54 2.72 2.25
N SER A 112 3.54 2.22 2.95
CA SER A 112 3.53 2.17 4.41
C SER A 112 4.16 0.86 4.87
N PRO A 113 5.32 0.88 5.56
CA PRO A 113 5.87 -0.30 6.22
C PRO A 113 5.15 -0.58 7.54
N PHE A 114 5.00 -1.86 7.88
CA PHE A 114 4.33 -2.28 9.11
C PHE A 114 5.26 -2.97 10.12
N ASP A 115 6.51 -3.20 9.76
CA ASP A 115 7.54 -3.83 10.59
C ASP A 115 8.95 -3.41 10.16
N PRO A 116 10.00 -3.67 10.96
CA PRO A 116 11.36 -3.30 10.60
C PRO A 116 11.86 -3.91 9.28
N ALA A 117 11.50 -5.15 8.97
CA ALA A 117 11.93 -5.80 7.72
C ALA A 117 11.33 -5.12 6.49
N SER A 118 10.07 -4.67 6.58
CA SER A 118 9.46 -3.88 5.51
C SER A 118 10.07 -2.49 5.35
N VAL A 119 10.56 -1.87 6.44
CA VAL A 119 11.34 -0.63 6.35
C VAL A 119 12.65 -0.88 5.61
N ASP A 120 13.42 -1.90 6.01
CA ASP A 120 14.69 -2.25 5.38
C ASP A 120 14.51 -2.53 3.89
N PHE A 121 13.51 -3.33 3.54
CA PHE A 121 13.15 -3.61 2.15
C PHE A 121 12.87 -2.31 1.36
N LEU A 122 12.03 -1.41 1.88
CA LEU A 122 11.69 -0.18 1.17
C LEU A 122 12.88 0.77 1.02
N VAL A 123 13.78 0.83 2.01
CA VAL A 123 15.03 1.60 1.92
C VAL A 123 15.94 1.05 0.82
N GLU A 124 16.00 -0.28 0.64
CA GLU A 124 16.75 -0.92 -0.45
C GLU A 124 16.17 -0.63 -1.84
N GLN A 125 14.87 -0.36 -1.93
CA GLN A 125 14.23 -0.02 -3.20
C GLN A 125 14.44 1.44 -3.64
N GLY A 126 14.80 2.34 -2.72
CA GLY A 126 15.07 3.77 -2.96
C GLY A 126 13.90 4.63 -2.53
#